data_c836f4460e39d78aadca23b860d45bd7
#
_entry.id   c836f4460e39d78aadca23b860d45bd7
#
_cell.length_a   1.000
_cell.length_b   1.000
_cell.length_c   1.000
_cell.angle_alpha   90.00
_cell.angle_beta   90.00
_cell.angle_gamma   90.00
#
_symmetry.space_group_name_H-M   'P 1'
#
loop_
_entity.id
_entity.type
_entity.pdbx_description
1 polymer ?
#
loop_
_entity_poly.entity_id
_entity_poly.type
_entity_poly.pdbx_seq_one_letter_code
_entity_poly.pdbx_strand_id
1 'polypeptide(L)'
;MSVDLNRRGLMLGAAIVSGSTAWPALAQDGFDRPPEAPPVPAPLPLPLEQTKLANGLRVVVLPRPGAPRTAVRLIGEGGWLRDPAGKDGLAEVALSMLAQGAKRDGEEMESADIAYAGDLLGLPLRLELTPSTAEIVLEALPDQCDDAVNLLADLTQRPLLAFEALEHIRSRAIDALVLRRADALLLAPWAARRQFRGRAQPVQTSASLKRLKRDDVLGFHRQYWRPERAVLLFAGDLSLQTARGLAEDFMGGWRVAKLPPAGPTPAVALPATAPTPAVAQFLPLPQGQGCRLIVQTPVPRGTPPALRELARTLMHQRLAARLPWPWESEMESLSGALCWRLSVTLPASAVPEQLALLREQLPLLAAEAVTPEDLALAQALAQGEWEFELAEAPDALLSQALAAGELDDCVQWPQRVRAVSAPVLQLLMASSWRDTRTHLLLLGDAGPPEPAQRAWPGLAATTMRAVIGE
;
A
#
# COMPACT_ATOMS: atom_id res chain seq x y z
N MET A 1 8.90 -6.20 18.82
CA MET A 1 7.67 -5.41 19.06
C MET A 1 8.00 -3.98 18.66
N SER A 2 8.06 -3.70 17.35
CA SER A 2 8.23 -2.33 16.84
C SER A 2 6.88 -1.87 16.31
N VAL A 3 6.35 -0.89 16.98
CA VAL A 3 5.17 -0.14 16.55
C VAL A 3 5.66 0.77 15.43
N ASP A 4 5.24 0.53 14.21
CA ASP A 4 5.42 1.45 13.09
C ASP A 4 4.57 2.69 13.36
N LEU A 5 5.18 3.66 14.00
CA LEU A 5 4.62 5.00 14.15
C LEU A 5 4.71 5.68 12.78
N ASN A 6 3.58 5.76 12.14
CA ASN A 6 3.33 6.49 10.92
C ASN A 6 3.84 7.95 11.06
N ARG A 7 5.03 8.25 10.54
CA ARG A 7 5.73 9.55 10.64
C ARG A 7 5.03 10.72 9.94
N ARG A 8 3.87 10.51 9.35
CA ARG A 8 3.09 11.54 8.64
C ARG A 8 2.31 12.51 9.56
N GLY A 9 2.34 12.32 10.89
CA GLY A 9 1.55 13.12 11.86
C GLY A 9 2.30 14.19 12.66
N LEU A 10 3.59 14.47 12.43
CA LEU A 10 4.42 15.23 13.35
C LEU A 10 4.94 16.58 12.81
N MET A 11 4.15 17.30 12.04
CA MET A 11 4.50 18.68 11.65
C MET A 11 3.29 19.61 11.66
N LEU A 12 2.63 19.76 12.80
CA LEU A 12 1.75 20.93 13.06
C LEU A 12 1.38 20.99 14.55
N GLY A 13 2.27 21.54 15.34
CA GLY A 13 2.03 21.87 16.75
C GLY A 13 2.97 22.95 17.23
N ALA A 14 2.80 24.19 16.75
CA ALA A 14 3.45 25.34 17.31
C ALA A 14 2.49 26.07 18.25
N ALA A 15 2.79 26.01 19.54
CA ALA A 15 2.09 26.69 20.60
C ALA A 15 2.24 28.23 20.46
N ILE A 16 1.11 28.94 20.55
CA ILE A 16 1.05 30.38 20.69
C ILE A 16 1.37 30.72 22.16
N VAL A 17 2.53 31.32 22.40
CA VAL A 17 2.81 32.03 23.64
C VAL A 17 2.71 33.54 23.36
N SER A 18 1.67 34.15 23.88
CA SER A 18 1.47 35.61 23.84
C SER A 18 2.42 36.28 24.82
N GLY A 19 3.41 36.96 24.30
CA GLY A 19 4.28 37.85 25.04
C GLY A 19 4.51 39.15 24.26
N SER A 20 3.78 40.17 24.61
CA SER A 20 3.89 41.51 24.02
C SER A 20 5.18 42.21 24.50
N THR A 21 6.20 42.20 23.67
CA THR A 21 7.25 43.23 23.69
C THR A 21 7.36 43.80 22.28
N ALA A 22 7.04 45.10 22.17
CA ALA A 22 7.14 45.85 20.93
C ALA A 22 8.62 45.94 20.49
N TRP A 23 8.99 45.10 19.53
CA TRP A 23 10.18 45.33 18.73
C TRP A 23 9.85 46.24 17.55
N PRO A 24 10.67 47.23 17.22
CA PRO A 24 10.41 48.05 16.05
C PRO A 24 10.41 47.16 14.83
N ALA A 25 9.29 47.12 14.14
CA ALA A 25 9.14 46.42 12.87
C ALA A 25 10.05 47.10 11.84
N LEU A 26 11.23 46.55 11.63
CA LEU A 26 11.87 46.64 10.33
C LEU A 26 11.06 45.74 9.41
N ALA A 27 10.01 46.30 8.82
CA ALA A 27 9.29 45.69 7.73
C ALA A 27 10.29 45.46 6.59
N GLN A 28 10.82 44.26 6.50
CA GLN A 28 11.45 43.79 5.27
C GLN A 28 10.30 43.29 4.40
N ASP A 29 9.88 44.13 3.45
CA ASP A 29 8.82 43.86 2.45
C ASP A 29 9.06 42.64 1.54
N GLY A 30 9.89 41.69 1.97
CA GLY A 30 10.26 40.49 1.21
C GLY A 30 9.76 39.17 1.82
N PHE A 31 9.28 39.17 3.09
CA PHE A 31 8.87 37.92 3.73
C PHE A 31 7.37 37.60 3.57
N ASP A 32 6.57 38.54 3.10
CA ASP A 32 5.14 38.35 2.89
C ASP A 32 4.79 37.68 1.55
N ARG A 33 5.77 37.46 0.71
CA ARG A 33 5.60 36.68 -0.51
C ARG A 33 6.52 35.45 -0.46
N PRO A 34 5.97 34.24 -0.66
CA PRO A 34 6.82 33.07 -0.84
C PRO A 34 7.82 33.37 -1.96
N PRO A 35 9.10 32.97 -1.86
CA PRO A 35 10.06 33.12 -2.94
C PRO A 35 9.49 32.50 -4.21
N GLU A 36 9.66 33.19 -5.35
CA GLU A 36 9.27 32.62 -6.63
C GLU A 36 9.98 31.27 -6.79
N ALA A 37 9.18 30.22 -6.96
CA ALA A 37 9.75 28.90 -7.17
C ALA A 37 10.65 28.93 -8.42
N PRO A 38 11.89 28.45 -8.34
CA PRO A 38 12.75 28.39 -9.52
C PRO A 38 12.04 27.56 -10.59
N PRO A 39 12.25 27.86 -11.87
CA PRO A 39 11.67 27.08 -12.96
C PRO A 39 12.09 25.60 -12.77
N VAL A 40 11.10 24.76 -12.56
CA VAL A 40 11.33 23.31 -12.41
C VAL A 40 11.96 22.81 -13.70
N PRO A 41 13.18 22.23 -13.68
CA PRO A 41 13.79 21.68 -14.88
C PRO A 41 12.85 20.66 -15.51
N ALA A 42 12.91 20.51 -16.84
CA ALA A 42 12.13 19.48 -17.50
C ALA A 42 12.55 18.12 -16.93
N PRO A 43 11.66 17.38 -16.26
CA PRO A 43 12.04 16.15 -15.60
C PRO A 43 12.40 15.10 -16.64
N LEU A 44 13.53 14.44 -16.42
CA LEU A 44 13.97 13.32 -17.23
C LEU A 44 13.23 12.05 -16.78
N PRO A 45 13.02 11.09 -17.68
CA PRO A 45 12.57 9.75 -17.29
C PRO A 45 13.55 9.13 -16.30
N LEU A 46 13.06 8.24 -15.43
CA LEU A 46 13.96 7.50 -14.53
C LEU A 46 14.93 6.65 -15.37
N PRO A 47 16.22 6.61 -15.00
CA PRO A 47 17.23 5.79 -15.68
C PRO A 47 17.09 4.32 -15.28
N LEU A 48 15.90 3.74 -15.47
CA LEU A 48 15.61 2.37 -15.10
C LEU A 48 16.17 1.41 -16.14
N GLU A 49 16.93 0.45 -15.68
CA GLU A 49 17.52 -0.61 -16.50
C GLU A 49 16.97 -1.98 -16.10
N GLN A 50 16.88 -2.91 -17.05
CA GLN A 50 16.37 -4.24 -16.75
C GLN A 50 16.96 -5.31 -17.66
N THR A 51 17.03 -6.53 -17.14
CA THR A 51 17.42 -7.73 -17.90
C THR A 51 16.65 -8.96 -17.39
N LYS A 52 16.79 -10.06 -18.08
CA LYS A 52 16.17 -11.35 -17.69
C LYS A 52 17.22 -12.46 -17.77
N LEU A 53 17.33 -13.24 -16.70
CA LEU A 53 18.24 -14.39 -16.66
C LEU A 53 17.68 -15.58 -17.45
N ALA A 54 18.54 -16.54 -17.75
CA ALA A 54 18.17 -17.77 -18.48
C ALA A 54 17.09 -18.61 -17.78
N ASN A 55 17.02 -18.57 -16.44
CA ASN A 55 16.00 -19.25 -15.65
C ASN A 55 14.66 -18.48 -15.57
N GLY A 56 14.60 -17.29 -16.14
CA GLY A 56 13.40 -16.47 -16.19
C GLY A 56 13.30 -15.37 -15.13
N LEU A 57 14.22 -15.30 -14.18
CA LEU A 57 14.28 -14.22 -13.20
C LEU A 57 14.50 -12.87 -13.90
N ARG A 58 13.65 -11.91 -13.61
CA ARG A 58 13.78 -10.54 -14.09
C ARG A 58 14.62 -9.73 -13.08
N VAL A 59 15.61 -9.03 -13.57
CA VAL A 59 16.44 -8.12 -12.76
C VAL A 59 16.14 -6.70 -13.20
N VAL A 60 15.80 -5.84 -12.26
CA VAL A 60 15.48 -4.42 -12.47
C VAL A 60 16.40 -3.58 -11.61
N VAL A 61 16.98 -2.54 -12.17
CA VAL A 61 17.92 -1.67 -11.48
C VAL A 61 17.53 -0.22 -11.70
N LEU A 62 17.43 0.53 -10.62
CA LEU A 62 17.44 1.99 -10.62
C LEU A 62 18.82 2.44 -10.12
N PRO A 63 19.75 2.78 -11.04
CA PRO A 63 21.06 3.29 -10.64
C PRO A 63 20.93 4.63 -9.93
N ARG A 64 21.53 4.75 -8.75
CA ARG A 64 21.61 6.00 -7.98
C ARG A 64 23.09 6.22 -7.55
N PRO A 65 23.93 6.73 -8.44
CA PRO A 65 25.34 6.90 -8.15
C PRO A 65 25.57 7.74 -6.91
N GLY A 66 26.42 7.26 -5.99
CA GLY A 66 26.71 7.91 -4.72
C GLY A 66 25.64 7.69 -3.63
N ALA A 67 24.61 6.89 -3.87
CA ALA A 67 23.69 6.52 -2.81
C ALA A 67 24.41 5.73 -1.71
N PRO A 68 24.23 6.09 -0.42
CA PRO A 68 24.96 5.43 0.68
C PRO A 68 24.49 4.00 0.93
N ARG A 69 23.34 3.64 0.43
CA ARG A 69 22.72 2.30 0.55
C ARG A 69 22.08 1.89 -0.76
N THR A 70 21.99 0.58 -0.94
CA THR A 70 21.25 -0.06 -2.02
C THR A 70 20.12 -0.88 -1.42
N ALA A 71 18.91 -0.57 -1.79
CA ALA A 71 17.76 -1.42 -1.49
C ALA A 71 17.79 -2.62 -2.44
N VAL A 72 17.65 -3.83 -1.89
CA VAL A 72 17.59 -5.11 -2.61
C VAL A 72 16.27 -5.77 -2.25
N ARG A 73 15.39 -5.90 -3.24
CA ARG A 73 14.03 -6.41 -3.04
C ARG A 73 13.76 -7.60 -3.96
N LEU A 74 13.32 -8.71 -3.40
CA LEU A 74 12.83 -9.84 -4.18
C LEU A 74 11.30 -9.87 -4.10
N ILE A 75 10.67 -9.74 -5.25
CA ILE A 75 9.21 -9.63 -5.42
C ILE A 75 8.71 -10.93 -6.05
N GLY A 76 7.83 -11.65 -5.38
CA GLY A 76 7.13 -12.83 -5.89
C GLY A 76 5.64 -12.58 -6.09
N GLU A 77 4.99 -13.28 -7.03
CA GLU A 77 3.55 -13.13 -7.34
C GLU A 77 2.61 -13.73 -6.28
N GLY A 78 3.09 -14.00 -5.07
CA GLY A 78 2.38 -14.68 -3.99
C GLY A 78 1.61 -13.75 -3.04
N GLY A 79 0.91 -12.73 -3.53
CA GLY A 79 0.08 -11.85 -2.70
C GLY A 79 -1.15 -12.55 -2.09
N TRP A 80 -1.81 -11.90 -1.10
CA TRP A 80 -2.93 -12.49 -0.36
C TRP A 80 -4.17 -12.79 -1.22
N LEU A 81 -4.28 -12.23 -2.42
CA LEU A 81 -5.34 -12.59 -3.37
C LEU A 81 -5.13 -13.98 -4.00
N ARG A 82 -4.00 -14.61 -3.76
CA ARG A 82 -3.69 -15.97 -4.19
C ARG A 82 -4.09 -17.03 -3.17
N ASP A 83 -4.60 -16.61 -2.02
CA ASP A 83 -5.09 -17.55 -1.01
C ASP A 83 -6.19 -18.44 -1.59
N PRO A 84 -6.08 -19.76 -1.49
CA PRO A 84 -7.12 -20.68 -1.90
C PRO A 84 -8.37 -20.49 -1.01
N ALA A 85 -9.55 -20.71 -1.56
CA ALA A 85 -10.80 -20.61 -0.83
C ALA A 85 -10.77 -21.41 0.48
N GLY A 86 -11.06 -20.74 1.59
CA GLY A 86 -11.06 -21.29 2.93
C GLY A 86 -9.69 -21.47 3.59
N LYS A 87 -8.62 -21.00 2.92
CA LYS A 87 -7.24 -20.92 3.43
C LYS A 87 -6.75 -19.49 3.48
N ASP A 88 -7.66 -18.58 3.74
CA ASP A 88 -7.38 -17.16 3.85
C ASP A 88 -6.31 -16.91 4.92
N GLY A 89 -5.25 -16.19 4.57
CA GLY A 89 -4.04 -15.98 5.38
C GLY A 89 -2.86 -16.88 5.02
N LEU A 90 -3.01 -17.78 4.02
CA LEU A 90 -1.91 -18.67 3.62
C LEU A 90 -0.72 -17.90 3.08
N ALA A 91 -0.93 -16.87 2.26
CA ALA A 91 0.14 -16.03 1.71
C ALA A 91 0.96 -15.35 2.82
N GLU A 92 0.28 -14.78 3.83
CA GLU A 92 0.93 -14.13 4.98
C GLU A 92 1.76 -15.12 5.81
N VAL A 93 1.17 -16.29 6.09
CA VAL A 93 1.86 -17.36 6.83
C VAL A 93 3.05 -17.88 6.02
N ALA A 94 2.87 -18.14 4.72
CA ALA A 94 3.93 -18.65 3.86
C ALA A 94 5.11 -17.67 3.74
N LEU A 95 4.83 -16.36 3.59
CA LEU A 95 5.85 -15.33 3.57
C LEU A 95 6.58 -15.24 4.92
N SER A 96 5.84 -15.22 6.03
CA SER A 96 6.43 -15.15 7.36
C SER A 96 7.33 -16.35 7.68
N MET A 97 7.00 -17.52 7.16
CA MET A 97 7.78 -18.74 7.35
C MET A 97 9.13 -18.73 6.63
N LEU A 98 9.33 -17.91 5.59
CA LEU A 98 10.62 -17.79 4.91
C LEU A 98 11.73 -17.26 5.84
N ALA A 99 11.37 -16.40 6.79
CA ALA A 99 12.32 -15.85 7.76
C ALA A 99 12.43 -16.71 9.04
N GLN A 100 11.84 -17.91 9.09
CA GLN A 100 11.89 -18.77 10.27
C GLN A 100 12.97 -19.85 10.19
N GLY A 101 13.60 -20.01 9.04
CA GLY A 101 14.70 -20.94 8.86
C GLY A 101 14.99 -21.20 7.40
N ALA A 102 16.26 -21.33 7.07
CA ALA A 102 16.78 -21.62 5.74
C ALA A 102 17.99 -22.55 5.81
N LYS A 103 18.53 -22.94 4.66
CA LYS A 103 19.80 -23.67 4.57
C LYS A 103 20.82 -22.85 3.80
N ARG A 104 22.02 -22.72 4.37
CA ARG A 104 23.19 -22.14 3.72
C ARG A 104 24.33 -23.17 3.74
N ASP A 105 24.88 -23.51 2.58
CA ASP A 105 26.00 -24.45 2.43
C ASP A 105 25.79 -25.83 3.12
N GLY A 106 24.54 -26.25 3.23
CA GLY A 106 24.15 -27.51 3.87
C GLY A 106 23.82 -27.41 5.35
N GLU A 107 24.17 -26.30 6.00
CA GLU A 107 23.85 -26.02 7.39
C GLU A 107 22.50 -25.31 7.54
N GLU A 108 21.84 -25.57 8.66
CA GLU A 108 20.57 -24.91 8.98
C GLU A 108 20.81 -23.57 9.67
N MET A 109 20.17 -22.52 9.15
CA MET A 109 20.07 -21.20 9.76
C MET A 109 18.72 -21.12 10.46
N GLU A 110 18.73 -20.79 11.73
CA GLU A 110 17.50 -20.50 12.49
C GLU A 110 17.04 -19.05 12.27
N SER A 111 15.87 -18.71 12.78
CA SER A 111 15.32 -17.34 12.66
C SER A 111 16.24 -16.27 13.27
N ALA A 112 16.98 -16.61 14.33
CA ALA A 112 17.97 -15.71 14.95
C ALA A 112 19.16 -15.44 14.03
N ASP A 113 19.65 -16.46 13.31
CA ASP A 113 20.76 -16.33 12.35
C ASP A 113 20.35 -15.49 11.15
N ILE A 114 19.12 -15.67 10.67
CA ILE A 114 18.52 -14.88 9.58
C ILE A 114 18.39 -13.42 9.99
N ALA A 115 17.88 -13.15 11.20
CA ALA A 115 17.75 -11.80 11.73
C ALA A 115 19.14 -11.15 11.88
N TYR A 116 20.11 -11.87 12.44
CA TYR A 116 21.48 -11.39 12.59
C TYR A 116 22.13 -11.08 11.23
N ALA A 117 21.95 -11.96 10.23
CA ALA A 117 22.47 -11.70 8.88
C ALA A 117 21.84 -10.44 8.25
N GLY A 118 20.54 -10.20 8.47
CA GLY A 118 19.88 -8.96 8.05
C GLY A 118 20.42 -7.73 8.77
N ASP A 119 20.63 -7.81 10.08
CA ASP A 119 21.15 -6.70 10.90
C ASP A 119 22.60 -6.32 10.51
N LEU A 120 23.41 -7.29 10.10
CA LEU A 120 24.76 -7.04 9.59
C LEU A 120 24.79 -6.21 8.30
N LEU A 121 23.72 -6.27 7.50
CA LEU A 121 23.56 -5.44 6.29
C LEU A 121 23.16 -3.99 6.62
N GLY A 122 22.84 -3.71 7.89
CA GLY A 122 22.57 -2.37 8.41
C GLY A 122 21.12 -2.09 8.75
N LEU A 123 20.14 -2.82 8.20
CA LEU A 123 18.72 -2.73 8.56
C LEU A 123 18.09 -4.13 8.62
N PRO A 124 17.14 -4.33 9.55
CA PRO A 124 16.43 -5.59 9.65
C PRO A 124 15.72 -5.97 8.34
N LEU A 125 15.75 -7.27 8.04
CA LEU A 125 14.95 -7.86 6.97
C LEU A 125 13.47 -7.51 7.14
N ARG A 126 12.85 -7.02 6.06
CA ARG A 126 11.41 -6.72 6.03
C ARG A 126 10.68 -7.69 5.11
N LEU A 127 9.50 -8.09 5.53
CA LEU A 127 8.57 -8.89 4.75
C LEU A 127 7.33 -8.04 4.46
N GLU A 128 7.03 -7.86 3.19
CA GLU A 128 5.90 -7.03 2.76
C GLU A 128 4.92 -7.87 1.93
N LEU A 129 3.65 -7.76 2.25
CA LEU A 129 2.59 -8.51 1.57
C LEU A 129 1.56 -7.53 0.98
N THR A 130 1.41 -7.59 -0.32
CA THR A 130 0.42 -6.81 -1.05
C THR A 130 -0.73 -7.70 -1.54
N PRO A 131 -1.76 -7.16 -2.16
CA PRO A 131 -2.79 -7.97 -2.81
C PRO A 131 -2.23 -8.96 -3.84
N SER A 132 -1.22 -8.57 -4.61
CA SER A 132 -0.69 -9.35 -5.74
C SER A 132 0.69 -9.94 -5.51
N THR A 133 1.50 -9.36 -4.61
CA THR A 133 2.89 -9.72 -4.39
C THR A 133 3.20 -10.07 -2.94
N ALA A 134 4.20 -10.91 -2.74
CA ALA A 134 4.87 -11.16 -1.48
C ALA A 134 6.35 -10.80 -1.68
N GLU A 135 6.94 -10.02 -0.77
CA GLU A 135 8.21 -9.37 -0.99
C GLU A 135 9.13 -9.51 0.21
N ILE A 136 10.41 -9.70 -0.08
CA ILE A 136 11.48 -9.70 0.92
C ILE A 136 12.40 -8.53 0.59
N VAL A 137 12.62 -7.68 1.57
CA VAL A 137 13.35 -6.41 1.41
C VAL A 137 14.54 -6.37 2.35
N LEU A 138 15.70 -6.06 1.79
CA LEU A 138 16.93 -5.80 2.48
C LEU A 138 17.49 -4.45 2.03
N GLU A 139 18.23 -3.80 2.88
CA GLU A 139 19.07 -2.65 2.53
C GLU A 139 20.50 -2.98 2.90
N ALA A 140 21.43 -2.76 2.00
CA ALA A 140 22.84 -3.08 2.18
C ALA A 140 23.70 -1.90 1.75
N LEU A 141 24.94 -1.87 2.22
CA LEU A 141 25.97 -1.03 1.62
C LEU A 141 26.24 -1.52 0.19
N PRO A 142 26.69 -0.66 -0.73
CA PRO A 142 26.93 -1.06 -2.12
C PRO A 142 27.90 -2.24 -2.28
N ASP A 143 28.87 -2.38 -1.38
CA ASP A 143 29.85 -3.45 -1.34
C ASP A 143 29.37 -4.74 -0.60
N GLN A 144 28.18 -4.72 -0.04
CA GLN A 144 27.51 -5.86 0.64
C GLN A 144 26.28 -6.37 -0.09
N CYS A 145 26.06 -5.95 -1.32
CA CYS A 145 24.89 -6.40 -2.11
C CYS A 145 24.93 -7.90 -2.42
N ASP A 146 26.10 -8.52 -2.47
CA ASP A 146 26.28 -9.96 -2.64
C ASP A 146 25.73 -10.73 -1.43
N ASP A 147 26.03 -10.32 -0.20
CA ASP A 147 25.48 -10.91 1.02
C ASP A 147 23.96 -10.77 1.07
N ALA A 148 23.43 -9.61 0.65
CA ALA A 148 21.98 -9.39 0.58
C ALA A 148 21.31 -10.34 -0.42
N VAL A 149 21.85 -10.47 -1.65
CA VAL A 149 21.31 -11.38 -2.67
C VAL A 149 21.46 -12.84 -2.25
N ASN A 150 22.58 -13.20 -1.60
CA ASN A 150 22.78 -14.54 -1.06
C ASN A 150 21.73 -14.88 0.01
N LEU A 151 21.48 -13.97 0.95
CA LEU A 151 20.44 -14.17 1.97
C LEU A 151 19.05 -14.35 1.33
N LEU A 152 18.68 -13.51 0.35
CA LEU A 152 17.42 -13.66 -0.40
C LEU A 152 17.34 -15.02 -1.09
N ALA A 153 18.45 -15.50 -1.65
CA ALA A 153 18.53 -16.82 -2.29
C ALA A 153 18.31 -17.97 -1.28
N ASP A 154 18.92 -17.88 -0.09
CA ASP A 154 18.71 -18.88 0.97
C ASP A 154 17.26 -18.96 1.41
N LEU A 155 16.65 -17.80 1.70
CA LEU A 155 15.26 -17.71 2.18
C LEU A 155 14.26 -18.24 1.16
N THR A 156 14.51 -18.08 -0.13
CA THR A 156 13.52 -18.39 -1.17
C THR A 156 13.77 -19.73 -1.87
N GLN A 157 15.04 -20.16 -1.98
CA GLN A 157 15.36 -21.41 -2.66
C GLN A 157 15.44 -22.59 -1.70
N ARG A 158 15.82 -22.34 -0.44
CA ARG A 158 16.12 -23.39 0.55
C ARG A 158 15.46 -23.13 1.92
N PRO A 159 14.21 -22.64 1.99
CA PRO A 159 13.54 -22.43 3.28
C PRO A 159 13.27 -23.77 3.96
N LEU A 160 13.39 -23.82 5.28
CA LEU A 160 13.10 -25.04 6.07
C LEU A 160 11.61 -25.34 6.12
N LEU A 161 10.78 -24.32 6.24
CA LEU A 161 9.31 -24.40 6.38
C LEU A 161 8.93 -25.46 7.42
N ALA A 162 9.54 -25.39 8.61
CA ALA A 162 9.37 -26.38 9.66
C ALA A 162 7.95 -26.36 10.26
N PHE A 163 7.49 -27.49 10.77
CA PHE A 163 6.16 -27.60 11.37
C PHE A 163 6.01 -26.71 12.61
N GLU A 164 7.03 -26.68 13.46
CA GLU A 164 7.06 -25.87 14.68
C GLU A 164 6.96 -24.38 14.38
N ALA A 165 7.62 -23.93 13.31
CA ALA A 165 7.55 -22.55 12.83
C ALA A 165 6.12 -22.20 12.36
N LEU A 166 5.44 -23.12 11.68
CA LEU A 166 4.04 -22.93 11.27
C LEU A 166 3.11 -22.75 12.48
N GLU A 167 3.27 -23.59 13.52
CA GLU A 167 2.46 -23.49 14.73
C GLU A 167 2.66 -22.13 15.42
N HIS A 168 3.92 -21.70 15.54
CA HIS A 168 4.25 -20.40 16.12
C HIS A 168 3.67 -19.23 15.36
N ILE A 169 3.88 -19.19 14.01
CA ILE A 169 3.35 -18.12 13.16
C ILE A 169 1.82 -18.10 13.18
N ARG A 170 1.19 -19.27 13.13
CA ARG A 170 -0.27 -19.40 13.17
C ARG A 170 -0.85 -18.87 14.49
N SER A 171 -0.24 -19.21 15.62
CA SER A 171 -0.65 -18.68 16.93
C SER A 171 -0.57 -17.16 16.95
N ARG A 172 0.57 -16.60 16.57
CA ARG A 172 0.75 -15.14 16.49
C ARG A 172 -0.26 -14.46 15.56
N ALA A 173 -0.56 -15.06 14.40
CA ALA A 173 -1.55 -14.53 13.46
C ALA A 173 -2.95 -14.53 14.08
N ILE A 174 -3.33 -15.58 14.83
CA ILE A 174 -4.62 -15.63 15.55
C ILE A 174 -4.69 -14.55 16.64
N ASP A 175 -3.62 -14.37 17.42
CA ASP A 175 -3.56 -13.32 18.44
C ASP A 175 -3.67 -11.91 17.82
N ALA A 176 -3.00 -11.69 16.69
CA ALA A 176 -3.11 -10.43 15.95
C ALA A 176 -4.53 -10.14 15.45
N LEU A 177 -5.31 -11.18 15.09
CA LEU A 177 -6.71 -11.02 14.72
C LEU A 177 -7.56 -10.51 15.88
N VAL A 178 -7.30 -10.97 17.11
CA VAL A 178 -8.03 -10.50 18.32
C VAL A 178 -7.79 -9.01 18.53
N LEU A 179 -6.53 -8.56 18.46
CA LEU A 179 -6.19 -7.15 18.58
C LEU A 179 -6.81 -6.31 17.46
N ARG A 180 -6.74 -6.77 16.23
CA ARG A 180 -7.33 -6.08 15.06
C ARG A 180 -8.83 -5.84 15.21
N ARG A 181 -9.56 -6.80 15.77
CA ARG A 181 -11.03 -6.68 15.97
C ARG A 181 -11.43 -5.69 17.05
N ALA A 182 -10.54 -5.44 18.01
CA ALA A 182 -10.79 -4.51 19.10
C ALA A 182 -10.51 -3.06 18.73
N ASP A 183 -9.78 -2.82 17.64
CA ASP A 183 -9.31 -1.50 17.24
C ASP A 183 -9.91 -1.09 15.88
N ALA A 184 -10.63 0.04 15.87
CA ALA A 184 -11.26 0.57 14.67
C ALA A 184 -10.24 0.93 13.57
N LEU A 185 -9.05 1.42 13.92
CA LEU A 185 -8.01 1.78 12.96
C LEU A 185 -7.41 0.54 12.29
N LEU A 186 -7.14 -0.50 13.08
CA LEU A 186 -6.60 -1.77 12.57
C LEU A 186 -7.63 -2.56 11.75
N LEU A 187 -8.91 -2.46 12.11
CA LEU A 187 -10.00 -3.15 11.42
C LEU A 187 -10.42 -2.44 10.12
N ALA A 188 -10.31 -1.11 10.09
CA ALA A 188 -10.86 -0.27 9.03
C ALA A 188 -10.43 -0.67 7.60
N PRO A 189 -9.15 -0.91 7.29
CA PRO A 189 -8.74 -1.31 5.94
C PRO A 189 -9.37 -2.63 5.48
N TRP A 190 -9.49 -3.61 6.37
CA TRP A 190 -10.09 -4.91 6.08
C TRP A 190 -11.60 -4.82 5.84
N ALA A 191 -12.28 -4.09 6.72
CA ALA A 191 -13.70 -3.86 6.63
C ALA A 191 -14.06 -3.09 5.35
N ALA A 192 -13.29 -2.06 5.01
CA ALA A 192 -13.47 -1.27 3.79
C ALA A 192 -13.26 -2.12 2.53
N ARG A 193 -12.21 -2.93 2.47
CA ARG A 193 -11.98 -3.87 1.36
C ARG A 193 -13.13 -4.84 1.21
N ARG A 194 -13.60 -5.41 2.32
CA ARG A 194 -14.72 -6.35 2.33
C ARG A 194 -16.01 -5.72 1.88
N GLN A 195 -16.31 -4.49 2.32
CA GLN A 195 -17.47 -3.74 1.88
C GLN A 195 -17.43 -3.49 0.38
N PHE A 196 -16.30 -3.04 -0.13
CA PHE A 196 -16.12 -2.70 -1.54
C PHE A 196 -16.15 -3.92 -2.47
N ARG A 197 -15.58 -5.05 -2.05
CA ARG A 197 -15.42 -6.27 -2.84
C ARG A 197 -16.45 -7.35 -2.53
N GLY A 198 -17.23 -7.16 -1.49
CA GLY A 198 -18.17 -8.14 -1.02
C GLY A 198 -17.51 -9.45 -0.61
N ARG A 199 -18.20 -10.58 -0.81
CA ARG A 199 -17.69 -11.91 -0.43
C ARG A 199 -16.49 -12.38 -1.26
N ALA A 200 -16.16 -11.72 -2.35
CA ALA A 200 -14.99 -12.03 -3.16
C ALA A 200 -13.67 -11.60 -2.50
N GLN A 201 -13.74 -10.75 -1.46
CA GLN A 201 -12.56 -10.37 -0.68
C GLN A 201 -12.19 -11.50 0.29
N PRO A 202 -11.01 -12.13 0.17
CA PRO A 202 -10.50 -13.05 1.18
C PRO A 202 -10.38 -12.35 2.54
N VAL A 203 -10.81 -13.00 3.59
CA VAL A 203 -10.70 -12.49 4.96
C VAL A 203 -10.13 -13.58 5.84
N GLN A 204 -8.97 -13.28 6.40
CA GLN A 204 -8.29 -14.14 7.36
C GLN A 204 -9.14 -14.26 8.63
N THR A 205 -9.37 -15.49 9.03
CA THR A 205 -10.14 -15.86 10.23
C THR A 205 -9.36 -16.83 11.09
N SER A 206 -9.70 -16.94 12.38
CA SER A 206 -9.12 -17.98 13.25
C SER A 206 -9.39 -19.38 12.70
N ALA A 207 -10.55 -19.59 12.07
CA ALA A 207 -10.91 -20.87 11.48
C ALA A 207 -10.12 -21.16 10.19
N SER A 208 -9.85 -20.16 9.33
CA SER A 208 -9.02 -20.35 8.14
C SER A 208 -7.56 -20.64 8.52
N LEU A 209 -7.00 -19.89 9.47
CA LEU A 209 -5.65 -20.10 9.97
C LEU A 209 -5.45 -21.49 10.60
N LYS A 210 -6.39 -21.96 11.42
CA LYS A 210 -6.33 -23.30 12.04
C LYS A 210 -6.37 -24.44 11.02
N ARG A 211 -6.90 -24.20 9.83
CA ARG A 211 -6.94 -25.20 8.74
C ARG A 211 -5.66 -25.30 7.93
N LEU A 212 -4.77 -24.29 8.03
CA LEU A 212 -3.51 -24.29 7.30
C LEU A 212 -2.62 -25.45 7.74
N LYS A 213 -2.09 -26.18 6.78
CA LYS A 213 -1.15 -27.28 6.98
C LYS A 213 0.19 -26.94 6.35
N ARG A 214 1.24 -27.59 6.80
CA ARG A 214 2.58 -27.43 6.21
C ARG A 214 2.58 -27.71 4.71
N ASP A 215 1.83 -28.70 4.25
CA ASP A 215 1.72 -29.01 2.80
C ASP A 215 1.09 -27.87 2.01
N ASP A 216 0.20 -27.08 2.61
CA ASP A 216 -0.37 -25.89 1.97
C ASP A 216 0.70 -24.82 1.76
N VAL A 217 1.53 -24.59 2.78
CA VAL A 217 2.66 -23.65 2.72
C VAL A 217 3.68 -24.11 1.67
N LEU A 218 4.06 -25.39 1.68
CA LEU A 218 4.96 -25.97 0.67
C LEU A 218 4.40 -25.84 -0.75
N GLY A 219 3.11 -26.10 -0.92
CA GLY A 219 2.44 -25.96 -2.21
C GLY A 219 2.43 -24.53 -2.69
N PHE A 220 2.08 -23.59 -1.81
CA PHE A 220 2.06 -22.14 -2.09
C PHE A 220 3.45 -21.61 -2.42
N HIS A 221 4.46 -21.98 -1.63
CA HIS A 221 5.84 -21.60 -1.90
C HIS A 221 6.29 -22.08 -3.29
N ARG A 222 6.13 -23.37 -3.62
CA ARG A 222 6.52 -23.94 -4.92
C ARG A 222 5.78 -23.29 -6.09
N GLN A 223 4.59 -22.78 -5.88
CA GLN A 223 3.77 -22.19 -6.94
C GLN A 223 4.16 -20.73 -7.23
N TYR A 224 4.49 -19.96 -6.22
CA TYR A 224 4.65 -18.50 -6.35
C TYR A 224 6.10 -18.03 -6.21
N TRP A 225 6.95 -18.71 -5.46
CA TRP A 225 8.37 -18.41 -5.36
C TRP A 225 9.15 -19.18 -6.44
N ARG A 226 9.17 -18.59 -7.64
CA ARG A 226 9.76 -19.19 -8.85
C ARG A 226 10.48 -18.10 -9.64
N PRO A 227 11.63 -18.41 -10.27
CA PRO A 227 12.40 -17.39 -10.97
C PRO A 227 11.60 -16.72 -12.10
N GLU A 228 10.78 -17.45 -12.85
CA GLU A 228 9.97 -16.92 -13.92
C GLU A 228 8.79 -16.02 -13.48
N ARG A 229 8.50 -15.98 -12.16
CA ARG A 229 7.46 -15.17 -11.50
C ARG A 229 8.02 -14.21 -10.48
N ALA A 230 9.34 -14.05 -10.46
CA ALA A 230 10.01 -13.20 -9.51
C ALA A 230 10.74 -12.05 -10.22
N VAL A 231 10.85 -10.95 -9.49
CA VAL A 231 11.64 -9.79 -9.88
C VAL A 231 12.63 -9.51 -8.76
N LEU A 232 13.92 -9.44 -9.11
CA LEU A 232 14.95 -8.93 -8.21
C LEU A 232 15.20 -7.47 -8.58
N LEU A 233 14.85 -6.58 -7.66
CA LEU A 233 14.91 -5.13 -7.82
C LEU A 233 16.03 -4.56 -6.98
N PHE A 234 16.85 -3.71 -7.60
CA PHE A 234 17.87 -2.93 -6.92
C PHE A 234 17.59 -1.43 -7.11
N ALA A 235 17.74 -0.66 -6.04
CA ALA A 235 17.70 0.80 -6.10
C ALA A 235 18.86 1.37 -5.27
N GLY A 236 19.92 1.84 -5.93
CA GLY A 236 21.13 2.30 -5.25
C GLY A 236 22.35 2.46 -6.16
N ASP A 237 23.52 2.54 -5.57
CA ASP A 237 24.79 2.69 -6.31
C ASP A 237 25.28 1.35 -6.88
N LEU A 238 24.58 0.88 -7.90
CA LEU A 238 24.84 -0.40 -8.54
C LEU A 238 24.52 -0.32 -10.05
N SER A 239 25.38 -0.88 -10.88
CA SER A 239 25.14 -1.02 -12.32
C SER A 239 24.29 -2.25 -12.66
N LEU A 240 23.58 -2.23 -13.79
CA LEU A 240 22.86 -3.41 -14.28
C LEU A 240 23.79 -4.62 -14.49
N GLN A 241 25.02 -4.37 -14.94
CA GLN A 241 26.02 -5.44 -15.16
C GLN A 241 26.36 -6.14 -13.84
N THR A 242 26.62 -5.38 -12.78
CA THR A 242 26.92 -5.90 -11.44
C THR A 242 25.71 -6.64 -10.86
N ALA A 243 24.53 -6.01 -10.92
CA ALA A 243 23.28 -6.63 -10.44
C ALA A 243 22.98 -7.96 -11.14
N ARG A 244 23.20 -8.00 -12.45
CA ARG A 244 23.06 -9.23 -13.25
C ARG A 244 24.04 -10.30 -12.80
N GLY A 245 25.32 -9.96 -12.58
CA GLY A 245 26.34 -10.89 -12.08
C GLY A 245 25.92 -11.51 -10.75
N LEU A 246 25.56 -10.68 -9.77
CA LEU A 246 25.04 -11.14 -8.46
C LEU A 246 23.82 -12.06 -8.60
N ALA A 247 22.87 -11.69 -9.45
CA ALA A 247 21.69 -12.51 -9.71
C ALA A 247 22.04 -13.84 -10.40
N GLU A 248 23.03 -13.88 -11.30
CA GLU A 248 23.51 -15.11 -11.94
C GLU A 248 24.22 -16.01 -10.93
N ASP A 249 25.07 -15.47 -10.08
CA ASP A 249 25.87 -16.22 -9.10
C ASP A 249 24.99 -16.88 -8.03
N PHE A 250 24.05 -16.16 -7.44
CA PHE A 250 23.23 -16.65 -6.32
C PHE A 250 21.87 -17.20 -6.72
N MET A 251 21.29 -16.73 -7.82
CA MET A 251 19.93 -17.11 -8.26
C MET A 251 19.88 -17.75 -9.65
N GLY A 252 20.96 -17.77 -10.43
CA GLY A 252 20.99 -18.37 -11.75
C GLY A 252 20.71 -19.88 -11.72
N GLY A 253 21.10 -20.54 -10.63
CA GLY A 253 20.81 -21.97 -10.34
C GLY A 253 19.41 -22.26 -9.85
N TRP A 254 18.60 -21.23 -9.54
CA TRP A 254 17.26 -21.42 -8.99
C TRP A 254 16.37 -22.21 -9.96
N ARG A 255 15.96 -23.41 -9.55
CA ARG A 255 15.11 -24.31 -10.31
C ARG A 255 13.97 -24.79 -9.41
N VAL A 256 12.76 -24.70 -9.90
CA VAL A 256 11.59 -25.30 -9.26
C VAL A 256 11.07 -26.39 -10.18
N ALA A 257 10.75 -27.55 -9.62
CA ALA A 257 10.17 -28.64 -10.40
C ALA A 257 9.00 -28.14 -11.26
N LYS A 258 8.94 -28.57 -12.52
CA LYS A 258 7.82 -28.20 -13.40
C LYS A 258 6.53 -28.67 -12.72
N LEU A 259 5.80 -27.75 -12.18
CA LEU A 259 4.39 -27.98 -11.92
C LEU A 259 3.70 -28.19 -13.28
N PRO A 260 2.63 -29.01 -13.35
CA PRO A 260 1.73 -28.95 -14.49
C PRO A 260 1.47 -27.47 -14.78
N PRO A 261 1.43 -27.06 -16.07
CA PRO A 261 1.18 -25.66 -16.36
C PRO A 261 0.00 -25.22 -15.47
N ALA A 262 0.28 -24.38 -14.51
CA ALA A 262 -0.79 -23.70 -13.81
C ALA A 262 -1.63 -23.14 -14.94
N GLY A 263 -2.86 -23.62 -15.05
CA GLY A 263 -3.80 -23.05 -16.00
C GLY A 263 -3.66 -21.54 -15.88
N PRO A 264 -3.87 -20.76 -16.93
CA PRO A 264 -3.58 -19.33 -16.94
C PRO A 264 -3.93 -18.85 -15.56
N THR A 265 -2.89 -18.36 -14.84
CA THR A 265 -3.09 -17.87 -13.48
C THR A 265 -4.39 -17.12 -13.59
N PRO A 266 -5.51 -17.54 -12.98
CA PRO A 266 -6.65 -16.71 -13.09
C PRO A 266 -6.08 -15.36 -12.65
N ALA A 267 -5.81 -14.44 -13.60
CA ALA A 267 -5.95 -13.07 -13.23
C ALA A 267 -7.16 -13.19 -12.33
N VAL A 268 -7.01 -13.04 -10.98
CA VAL A 268 -8.19 -13.14 -10.17
C VAL A 268 -9.09 -12.11 -10.81
N ALA A 269 -9.66 -12.52 -11.94
CA ALA A 269 -10.81 -11.93 -12.54
C ALA A 269 -11.82 -12.24 -11.46
N LEU A 270 -11.64 -11.49 -10.36
CA LEU A 270 -12.76 -11.20 -9.54
C LEU A 270 -13.79 -10.80 -10.58
N PRO A 271 -14.88 -11.55 -10.69
CA PRO A 271 -15.86 -11.31 -11.74
C PRO A 271 -15.95 -9.80 -11.84
N ALA A 272 -16.02 -9.30 -13.07
CA ALA A 272 -16.32 -7.90 -13.30
C ALA A 272 -17.74 -7.67 -12.74
N THR A 273 -17.89 -7.95 -11.46
CA THR A 273 -19.05 -7.61 -10.70
C THR A 273 -19.12 -6.11 -10.80
N ALA A 274 -20.17 -5.67 -11.46
CA ALA A 274 -20.61 -4.30 -11.31
C ALA A 274 -20.35 -3.90 -9.86
N PRO A 275 -19.80 -2.71 -9.61
CA PRO A 275 -19.54 -2.29 -8.25
C PRO A 275 -20.77 -2.63 -7.42
N THR A 276 -20.55 -3.28 -6.29
CA THR A 276 -21.62 -3.59 -5.34
C THR A 276 -22.46 -2.33 -5.18
N PRO A 277 -23.80 -2.40 -5.19
CA PRO A 277 -24.62 -1.21 -4.94
C PRO A 277 -24.06 -0.44 -3.75
N ALA A 278 -24.02 0.86 -3.84
CA ALA A 278 -23.52 1.72 -2.75
C ALA A 278 -24.15 1.30 -1.42
N VAL A 279 -23.33 1.07 -0.41
CA VAL A 279 -23.77 0.60 0.91
C VAL A 279 -23.21 1.53 1.97
N ALA A 280 -24.05 1.98 2.88
CA ALA A 280 -23.65 2.70 4.08
C ALA A 280 -23.83 1.79 5.31
N GLN A 281 -22.74 1.53 6.02
CA GLN A 281 -22.72 0.60 7.16
C GLN A 281 -22.09 1.25 8.39
N PHE A 282 -22.66 0.94 9.55
CA PHE A 282 -22.12 1.29 10.85
C PHE A 282 -21.83 0.03 11.65
N LEU A 283 -20.57 -0.19 12.00
CA LEU A 283 -20.11 -1.23 12.89
C LEU A 283 -19.77 -0.64 14.25
N PRO A 284 -20.62 -0.81 15.27
CA PRO A 284 -20.32 -0.33 16.61
C PRO A 284 -19.17 -1.13 17.24
N LEU A 285 -18.19 -0.43 17.80
CA LEU A 285 -17.07 -0.99 18.57
C LEU A 285 -17.01 -0.24 19.90
N PRO A 286 -17.68 -0.73 20.95
CA PRO A 286 -17.94 0.04 22.19
C PRO A 286 -16.71 0.31 23.05
N GLN A 287 -15.56 -0.27 22.73
CA GLN A 287 -14.28 -0.07 23.46
C GLN A 287 -13.28 0.82 22.71
N GLY A 288 -13.65 1.38 21.55
CA GLY A 288 -12.76 2.21 20.72
C GLY A 288 -12.69 3.66 21.19
N GLN A 289 -11.52 4.27 21.07
CA GLN A 289 -11.39 5.73 21.24
C GLN A 289 -11.74 6.43 19.92
N GLY A 290 -13.01 6.84 19.77
CA GLY A 290 -13.49 7.53 18.57
C GLY A 290 -13.98 6.62 17.46
N CYS A 291 -14.28 7.25 16.33
CA CYS A 291 -14.81 6.59 15.15
C CYS A 291 -13.90 6.77 13.95
N ARG A 292 -13.68 5.72 13.19
CA ARG A 292 -13.11 5.79 11.86
C ARG A 292 -14.23 5.86 10.83
N LEU A 293 -14.30 6.98 10.13
CA LEU A 293 -15.18 7.18 8.99
C LEU A 293 -14.41 6.95 7.70
N ILE A 294 -14.96 6.10 6.83
CA ILE A 294 -14.37 5.77 5.53
C ILE A 294 -15.42 5.97 4.46
N VAL A 295 -15.04 6.68 3.42
CA VAL A 295 -15.83 6.84 2.20
C VAL A 295 -15.02 6.36 1.02
N GLN A 296 -15.62 5.51 0.20
CA GLN A 296 -14.90 4.92 -0.92
C GLN A 296 -15.74 4.85 -2.18
N THR A 297 -15.10 5.09 -3.32
CA THR A 297 -15.74 5.04 -4.63
C THR A 297 -14.86 4.30 -5.64
N PRO A 298 -15.44 3.54 -6.59
CA PRO A 298 -14.65 2.88 -7.61
C PRO A 298 -14.07 3.90 -8.59
N VAL A 299 -12.80 3.70 -8.95
CA VAL A 299 -12.17 4.41 -10.08
C VAL A 299 -12.57 3.72 -11.38
N PRO A 300 -12.97 4.46 -12.42
CA PRO A 300 -13.28 3.86 -13.72
C PRO A 300 -12.09 3.04 -14.26
N ARG A 301 -12.39 1.89 -14.85
CA ARG A 301 -11.35 1.04 -15.44
C ARG A 301 -10.62 1.75 -16.57
N GLY A 302 -9.32 1.52 -16.66
CA GLY A 302 -8.48 2.12 -17.68
C GLY A 302 -8.16 3.61 -17.45
N THR A 303 -8.48 4.16 -16.27
CA THR A 303 -8.05 5.50 -15.88
C THR A 303 -6.52 5.53 -15.76
N PRO A 304 -5.82 6.39 -16.54
CA PRO A 304 -4.38 6.49 -16.46
C PRO A 304 -3.88 6.83 -15.05
N PRO A 305 -2.72 6.30 -14.62
CA PRO A 305 -2.18 6.54 -13.27
C PRO A 305 -2.08 8.03 -12.90
N ALA A 306 -1.51 8.85 -13.77
CA ALA A 306 -1.38 10.29 -13.54
C ALA A 306 -2.73 11.00 -13.39
N LEU A 307 -3.73 10.63 -14.20
CA LEU A 307 -5.06 11.25 -14.12
C LEU A 307 -5.77 10.91 -12.81
N ARG A 308 -5.70 9.66 -12.37
CA ARG A 308 -6.32 9.26 -11.09
C ARG A 308 -5.62 9.89 -9.89
N GLU A 309 -4.31 10.04 -9.96
CA GLU A 309 -3.53 10.65 -8.89
C GLU A 309 -3.83 12.15 -8.77
N LEU A 310 -3.87 12.88 -9.90
CA LEU A 310 -4.27 14.29 -9.88
C LEU A 310 -5.69 14.50 -9.33
N ALA A 311 -6.60 13.58 -9.65
CA ALA A 311 -7.95 13.66 -9.12
C ALA A 311 -7.99 13.37 -7.61
N ARG A 312 -7.15 12.43 -7.10
CA ARG A 312 -6.97 12.18 -5.65
C ARG A 312 -6.44 13.44 -4.95
N THR A 313 -5.38 14.01 -5.49
CA THR A 313 -4.71 15.19 -4.93
C THR A 313 -5.67 16.38 -4.90
N LEU A 314 -6.37 16.67 -5.99
CA LEU A 314 -7.33 17.78 -6.06
C LEU A 314 -8.51 17.58 -5.10
N MET A 315 -9.06 16.36 -5.00
CA MET A 315 -10.13 16.06 -4.05
C MET A 315 -9.65 16.25 -2.60
N HIS A 316 -8.45 15.79 -2.29
CA HIS A 316 -7.86 15.97 -0.96
C HIS A 316 -7.74 17.46 -0.59
N GLN A 317 -7.26 18.28 -1.50
CA GLN A 317 -7.15 19.74 -1.29
C GLN A 317 -8.50 20.41 -1.06
N ARG A 318 -9.49 20.07 -1.91
CA ARG A 318 -10.83 20.61 -1.77
C ARG A 318 -11.49 20.20 -0.45
N LEU A 319 -11.28 18.95 -0.01
CA LEU A 319 -11.74 18.48 1.29
C LEU A 319 -11.05 19.23 2.44
N ALA A 320 -9.74 19.35 2.39
CA ALA A 320 -8.98 20.07 3.42
C ALA A 320 -9.37 21.55 3.57
N ALA A 321 -9.80 22.18 2.46
CA ALA A 321 -10.26 23.56 2.47
C ALA A 321 -11.66 23.75 3.06
N ARG A 322 -12.51 22.72 3.08
CA ARG A 322 -13.95 22.84 3.45
C ARG A 322 -14.38 22.01 4.63
N LEU A 323 -13.64 20.97 4.97
CA LEU A 323 -13.96 20.09 6.09
C LEU A 323 -12.95 20.28 7.23
N PRO A 324 -13.42 20.42 8.48
CA PRO A 324 -12.57 20.85 9.60
C PRO A 324 -11.62 19.79 10.14
N TRP A 325 -11.69 18.55 9.62
CA TRP A 325 -10.90 17.43 10.12
C TRP A 325 -9.83 17.01 9.13
N PRO A 326 -8.70 16.43 9.58
CA PRO A 326 -7.63 15.96 8.72
C PRO A 326 -8.04 14.69 7.98
N TRP A 327 -8.54 14.84 6.76
CA TRP A 327 -8.88 13.73 5.88
C TRP A 327 -7.64 13.13 5.25
N GLU A 328 -7.57 11.83 5.27
CA GLU A 328 -6.60 11.05 4.50
C GLU A 328 -7.23 10.66 3.17
N SER A 329 -6.45 10.70 2.10
CA SER A 329 -6.88 10.28 0.76
C SER A 329 -5.89 9.27 0.22
N GLU A 330 -6.38 8.10 -0.11
CA GLU A 330 -5.56 7.01 -0.65
C GLU A 330 -6.24 6.33 -1.83
N MET A 331 -5.42 5.68 -2.65
CA MET A 331 -5.90 4.86 -3.75
C MET A 331 -5.44 3.43 -3.54
N GLU A 332 -6.37 2.50 -3.57
CA GLU A 332 -6.07 1.10 -3.34
C GLU A 332 -6.42 0.25 -4.57
N SER A 333 -5.47 -0.56 -5.00
CA SER A 333 -5.69 -1.55 -6.05
C SER A 333 -6.19 -2.85 -5.43
N LEU A 334 -7.40 -3.24 -5.76
CA LEU A 334 -8.06 -4.45 -5.28
C LEU A 334 -8.36 -5.37 -6.46
N SER A 335 -7.39 -6.22 -6.83
CA SER A 335 -7.56 -7.24 -7.89
C SER A 335 -8.07 -6.70 -9.22
N GLY A 336 -7.42 -5.67 -9.74
CA GLY A 336 -7.79 -5.04 -11.02
C GLY A 336 -9.01 -4.12 -10.93
N ALA A 337 -9.52 -3.86 -9.73
CA ALA A 337 -10.40 -2.73 -9.46
C ALA A 337 -9.65 -1.73 -8.59
N LEU A 338 -9.69 -0.47 -8.98
CA LEU A 338 -9.16 0.63 -8.18
C LEU A 338 -10.27 1.25 -7.35
N CYS A 339 -9.94 1.60 -6.13
CA CYS A 339 -10.83 2.24 -5.18
C CYS A 339 -10.18 3.53 -4.68
N TRP A 340 -10.89 4.64 -4.79
CA TRP A 340 -10.58 5.84 -4.05
C TRP A 340 -11.16 5.75 -2.65
N ARG A 341 -10.33 5.99 -1.66
CA ARG A 341 -10.71 5.99 -0.26
C ARG A 341 -10.38 7.32 0.38
N LEU A 342 -11.38 7.89 1.04
CA LEU A 342 -11.24 9.02 1.96
C LEU A 342 -11.51 8.50 3.35
N SER A 343 -10.69 8.87 4.32
CA SER A 343 -10.88 8.42 5.69
C SER A 343 -10.48 9.48 6.71
N VAL A 344 -11.16 9.45 7.86
CA VAL A 344 -10.91 10.38 8.97
C VAL A 344 -11.23 9.71 10.30
N THR A 345 -10.50 10.07 11.33
CA THR A 345 -10.83 9.68 12.71
C THR A 345 -11.52 10.83 13.41
N LEU A 346 -12.68 10.56 14.01
CA LEU A 346 -13.57 11.53 14.61
C LEU A 346 -13.91 11.15 16.05
N PRO A 347 -14.09 12.10 16.97
CA PRO A 347 -14.78 11.83 18.22
C PRO A 347 -16.26 11.54 17.96
N ALA A 348 -16.88 10.72 18.79
CA ALA A 348 -18.29 10.33 18.66
C ALA A 348 -19.24 11.51 18.47
N SER A 349 -19.01 12.61 19.22
CA SER A 349 -19.84 13.82 19.18
C SER A 349 -19.82 14.54 17.82
N ALA A 350 -18.73 14.41 17.06
CA ALA A 350 -18.59 15.09 15.77
C ALA A 350 -19.17 14.26 14.59
N VAL A 351 -19.43 12.98 14.78
CA VAL A 351 -19.85 12.06 13.71
C VAL A 351 -21.12 12.54 12.97
N PRO A 352 -22.23 12.91 13.63
CA PRO A 352 -23.43 13.31 12.92
C PRO A 352 -23.25 14.56 12.06
N GLU A 353 -22.57 15.56 12.58
CA GLU A 353 -22.31 16.81 11.89
C GLU A 353 -21.41 16.56 10.66
N GLN A 354 -20.33 15.78 10.84
CA GLN A 354 -19.40 15.47 9.75
C GLN A 354 -20.06 14.62 8.66
N LEU A 355 -20.93 13.68 8.99
CA LEU A 355 -21.69 12.92 8.02
C LEU A 355 -22.63 13.82 7.20
N ALA A 356 -23.32 14.76 7.84
CA ALA A 356 -24.19 15.71 7.16
C ALA A 356 -23.41 16.60 6.20
N LEU A 357 -22.31 17.17 6.69
CA LEU A 357 -21.42 18.05 5.93
C LEU A 357 -20.77 17.31 4.74
N LEU A 358 -20.27 16.11 4.97
CA LEU A 358 -19.67 15.29 3.92
C LEU A 358 -20.68 14.95 2.82
N ARG A 359 -21.90 14.56 3.19
CA ARG A 359 -22.97 14.23 2.25
C ARG A 359 -23.32 15.44 1.36
N GLU A 360 -23.34 16.64 1.93
CA GLU A 360 -23.61 17.86 1.19
C GLU A 360 -22.43 18.25 0.29
N GLN A 361 -21.23 18.25 0.84
CA GLN A 361 -20.04 18.81 0.18
C GLN A 361 -19.43 17.88 -0.87
N LEU A 362 -19.43 16.55 -0.66
CA LEU A 362 -18.74 15.63 -1.54
C LEU A 362 -19.16 15.70 -3.02
N PRO A 363 -20.47 15.72 -3.36
CA PRO A 363 -20.89 15.88 -4.75
C PRO A 363 -20.59 17.28 -5.30
N LEU A 364 -20.63 18.33 -4.46
CA LEU A 364 -20.30 19.69 -4.87
C LEU A 364 -18.81 19.81 -5.21
N LEU A 365 -17.92 19.29 -4.37
CA LEU A 365 -16.48 19.26 -4.59
C LEU A 365 -16.09 18.50 -5.86
N ALA A 366 -16.79 17.41 -6.14
CA ALA A 366 -16.57 16.61 -7.34
C ALA A 366 -17.07 17.31 -8.62
N ALA A 367 -18.15 18.10 -8.54
CA ALA A 367 -18.72 18.83 -9.66
C ALA A 367 -18.09 20.21 -9.91
N GLU A 368 -17.39 20.76 -8.93
CA GLU A 368 -16.72 22.06 -9.02
C GLU A 368 -15.74 22.10 -10.19
N ALA A 369 -15.78 23.18 -10.97
CA ALA A 369 -14.92 23.34 -12.15
C ALA A 369 -13.44 23.27 -11.77
N VAL A 370 -12.66 22.58 -12.58
CA VAL A 370 -11.21 22.54 -12.42
C VAL A 370 -10.61 23.75 -13.12
N THR A 371 -10.09 24.70 -12.33
CA THR A 371 -9.43 25.88 -12.88
C THR A 371 -8.00 25.53 -13.34
N PRO A 372 -7.36 26.40 -14.16
CA PRO A 372 -5.94 26.23 -14.49
C PRO A 372 -5.04 26.21 -13.25
N GLU A 373 -5.38 27.01 -12.23
CA GLU A 373 -4.67 27.10 -10.94
C GLU A 373 -4.81 25.79 -10.14
N ASP A 374 -6.03 25.23 -10.07
CA ASP A 374 -6.28 23.93 -9.46
C ASP A 374 -5.44 22.83 -10.10
N LEU A 375 -5.42 22.81 -11.44
CA LEU A 375 -4.64 21.80 -12.17
C LEU A 375 -3.14 21.99 -11.92
N ALA A 376 -2.63 23.22 -12.00
CA ALA A 376 -1.21 23.50 -11.78
C ALA A 376 -0.77 23.10 -10.36
N LEU A 377 -1.59 23.41 -9.35
CA LEU A 377 -1.32 23.03 -7.96
C LEU A 377 -1.37 21.50 -7.76
N ALA A 378 -2.38 20.82 -8.31
CA ALA A 378 -2.47 19.38 -8.25
C ALA A 378 -1.28 18.69 -8.94
N GLN A 379 -0.84 19.20 -10.09
CA GLN A 379 0.35 18.70 -10.80
C GLN A 379 1.63 18.90 -9.97
N ALA A 380 1.80 20.07 -9.38
CA ALA A 380 2.97 20.36 -8.54
C ALA A 380 3.03 19.43 -7.30
N LEU A 381 1.90 19.23 -6.64
CA LEU A 381 1.82 18.34 -5.46
C LEU A 381 2.04 16.86 -5.82
N ALA A 382 1.39 16.37 -6.87
CA ALA A 382 1.57 14.99 -7.31
C ALA A 382 3.02 14.72 -7.77
N GLN A 383 3.66 15.72 -8.40
CA GLN A 383 5.06 15.65 -8.75
C GLN A 383 5.96 15.65 -7.52
N GLY A 384 5.72 16.54 -6.56
CA GLY A 384 6.49 16.62 -5.31
C GLY A 384 6.35 15.37 -4.45
N GLU A 385 5.15 14.78 -4.36
CA GLU A 385 4.92 13.51 -3.65
C GLU A 385 5.71 12.36 -4.29
N TRP A 386 5.67 12.26 -5.62
CA TRP A 386 6.44 11.25 -6.35
C TRP A 386 7.97 11.44 -6.18
N GLU A 387 8.47 12.68 -6.25
CA GLU A 387 9.89 12.99 -6.03
C GLU A 387 10.32 12.64 -4.61
N PHE A 388 9.47 12.91 -3.63
CA PHE A 388 9.70 12.54 -2.24
C PHE A 388 9.75 11.02 -2.06
N GLU A 389 8.78 10.28 -2.59
CA GLU A 389 8.77 8.82 -2.54
C GLU A 389 9.99 8.21 -3.27
N LEU A 390 10.37 8.78 -4.40
CA LEU A 390 11.56 8.38 -5.14
C LEU A 390 12.86 8.62 -4.34
N ALA A 391 12.91 9.68 -3.54
CA ALA A 391 14.06 9.97 -2.69
C ALA A 391 14.15 9.04 -1.48
N GLU A 392 13.02 8.82 -0.79
CA GLU A 392 12.94 8.12 0.48
C GLU A 392 12.86 6.59 0.34
N ALA A 393 12.08 6.09 -0.62
CA ALA A 393 11.80 4.66 -0.79
C ALA A 393 11.64 4.28 -2.28
N PRO A 394 12.68 4.45 -3.11
CA PRO A 394 12.60 4.22 -4.55
C PRO A 394 12.24 2.78 -4.90
N ASP A 395 12.68 1.82 -4.12
CA ASP A 395 12.37 0.39 -4.29
C ASP A 395 10.90 0.09 -4.02
N ALA A 396 10.29 0.73 -3.03
CA ALA A 396 8.86 0.57 -2.74
C ALA A 396 8.00 1.19 -3.86
N LEU A 397 8.35 2.38 -4.34
CA LEU A 397 7.68 3.04 -5.46
C LEU A 397 7.71 2.16 -6.71
N LEU A 398 8.88 1.61 -7.06
CA LEU A 398 9.03 0.74 -8.22
C LEU A 398 8.33 -0.62 -8.03
N SER A 399 8.35 -1.18 -6.82
CA SER A 399 7.62 -2.41 -6.53
C SER A 399 6.11 -2.24 -6.71
N GLN A 400 5.53 -1.13 -6.22
CA GLN A 400 4.12 -0.82 -6.43
C GLN A 400 3.78 -0.69 -7.92
N ALA A 401 4.63 0.00 -8.68
CA ALA A 401 4.45 0.16 -10.13
C ALA A 401 4.56 -1.19 -10.87
N LEU A 402 5.50 -2.05 -10.47
CA LEU A 402 5.64 -3.41 -11.00
C LEU A 402 4.41 -4.28 -10.70
N ALA A 403 3.94 -4.25 -9.46
CA ALA A 403 2.76 -5.01 -9.01
C ALA A 403 1.47 -4.58 -9.72
N ALA A 404 1.37 -3.29 -10.07
CA ALA A 404 0.25 -2.72 -10.81
C ALA A 404 0.37 -2.92 -12.33
N GLY A 405 1.54 -3.29 -12.85
CA GLY A 405 1.82 -3.31 -14.29
C GLY A 405 1.98 -1.90 -14.90
N GLU A 406 2.35 -0.93 -14.09
CA GLU A 406 2.40 0.51 -14.43
C GLU A 406 3.84 1.08 -14.42
N LEU A 407 4.83 0.20 -14.61
CA LEU A 407 6.24 0.59 -14.53
C LEU A 407 6.59 1.71 -15.53
N ASP A 408 6.08 1.62 -16.76
CA ASP A 408 6.33 2.64 -17.81
C ASP A 408 5.71 4.00 -17.44
N ASP A 409 4.55 4.01 -16.79
CA ASP A 409 3.94 5.23 -16.28
C ASP A 409 4.75 5.81 -15.12
N CYS A 410 5.29 4.97 -14.25
CA CYS A 410 6.17 5.40 -13.15
C CYS A 410 7.47 6.01 -13.69
N VAL A 411 8.11 5.38 -14.68
CA VAL A 411 9.32 5.89 -15.35
C VAL A 411 9.09 7.23 -16.02
N GLN A 412 7.93 7.42 -16.65
CA GLN A 412 7.54 8.62 -17.38
C GLN A 412 6.65 9.56 -16.56
N TRP A 413 6.60 9.40 -15.25
CA TRP A 413 5.64 10.08 -14.38
C TRP A 413 5.54 11.59 -14.61
N PRO A 414 6.66 12.34 -14.64
CA PRO A 414 6.59 13.79 -14.80
C PRO A 414 5.94 14.22 -16.11
N GLN A 415 6.18 13.47 -17.20
CA GLN A 415 5.58 13.74 -18.50
C GLN A 415 4.08 13.39 -18.49
N ARG A 416 3.72 12.27 -17.84
CA ARG A 416 2.33 11.82 -17.72
C ARG A 416 1.47 12.79 -16.93
N VAL A 417 1.99 13.31 -15.81
CA VAL A 417 1.30 14.30 -14.97
C VAL A 417 1.05 15.59 -15.75
N ARG A 418 2.06 16.11 -16.46
CA ARG A 418 1.95 17.33 -17.26
C ARG A 418 1.00 17.21 -18.46
N ALA A 419 0.82 16.00 -18.99
CA ALA A 419 -0.06 15.77 -20.14
C ALA A 419 -1.55 15.80 -19.80
N VAL A 420 -1.92 15.75 -18.52
CA VAL A 420 -3.32 15.79 -18.10
C VAL A 420 -3.88 17.20 -18.26
N SER A 421 -5.05 17.30 -18.88
CA SER A 421 -5.75 18.58 -19.07
C SER A 421 -6.92 18.75 -18.09
N ALA A 422 -7.27 20.00 -17.77
CA ALA A 422 -8.36 20.33 -16.87
C ALA A 422 -9.71 19.71 -17.26
N PRO A 423 -10.14 19.71 -18.53
CA PRO A 423 -11.42 19.06 -18.93
C PRO A 423 -11.46 17.57 -18.67
N VAL A 424 -10.34 16.86 -18.87
CA VAL A 424 -10.25 15.41 -18.64
C VAL A 424 -10.29 15.12 -17.13
N LEU A 425 -9.58 15.91 -16.33
CA LEU A 425 -9.61 15.82 -14.87
C LEU A 425 -11.02 16.11 -14.31
N GLN A 426 -11.67 17.17 -14.81
CA GLN A 426 -13.05 17.52 -14.46
C GLN A 426 -14.03 16.37 -14.72
N LEU A 427 -13.92 15.74 -15.89
CA LEU A 427 -14.79 14.63 -16.27
C LEU A 427 -14.65 13.44 -15.30
N LEU A 428 -13.41 13.09 -14.92
CA LEU A 428 -13.16 12.02 -13.95
C LEU A 428 -13.73 12.37 -12.60
N MET A 429 -13.48 13.57 -12.07
CA MET A 429 -14.00 14.04 -10.79
C MET A 429 -15.51 13.97 -10.73
N ALA A 430 -16.21 14.56 -11.70
CA ALA A 430 -17.67 14.62 -11.77
C ALA A 430 -18.33 13.23 -11.93
N SER A 431 -17.61 12.25 -12.48
CA SER A 431 -18.15 10.90 -12.69
C SER A 431 -17.96 9.98 -11.48
N SER A 432 -17.06 10.30 -10.56
CA SER A 432 -16.58 9.38 -9.53
C SER A 432 -17.41 9.42 -8.23
N TRP A 433 -17.56 10.57 -7.61
CA TRP A 433 -18.16 10.72 -6.28
C TRP A 433 -19.68 10.93 -6.33
N ARG A 434 -20.39 9.92 -6.82
CA ARG A 434 -21.85 9.92 -6.90
C ARG A 434 -22.45 9.04 -5.82
N ASP A 435 -23.55 9.46 -5.20
CA ASP A 435 -24.27 8.72 -4.15
C ASP A 435 -24.51 7.25 -4.51
N THR A 436 -24.83 6.97 -5.77
CA THR A 436 -25.10 5.61 -6.27
C THR A 436 -23.89 4.70 -6.33
N ARG A 437 -22.66 5.24 -6.16
CA ARG A 437 -21.40 4.50 -6.23
C ARG A 437 -20.55 4.62 -4.98
N THR A 438 -20.91 5.55 -4.09
CA THR A 438 -20.13 5.87 -2.92
C THR A 438 -20.53 4.97 -1.75
N HIS A 439 -19.59 4.15 -1.28
CA HIS A 439 -19.74 3.36 -0.07
C HIS A 439 -19.32 4.16 1.13
N LEU A 440 -20.04 4.00 2.24
CA LEU A 440 -19.70 4.60 3.53
C LEU A 440 -19.56 3.51 4.58
N LEU A 441 -18.50 3.57 5.36
CA LEU A 441 -18.27 2.69 6.48
C LEU A 441 -17.88 3.52 7.70
N LEU A 442 -18.64 3.37 8.77
CA LEU A 442 -18.38 3.96 10.06
C LEU A 442 -18.04 2.85 11.05
N LEU A 443 -16.90 2.94 11.72
CA LEU A 443 -16.41 1.94 12.69
C LEU A 443 -16.10 2.65 14.01
N GLY A 444 -16.48 2.07 15.13
CA GLY A 444 -16.12 2.58 16.44
C GLY A 444 -17.33 2.95 17.31
N ASP A 445 -17.08 3.74 18.36
CA ASP A 445 -18.12 4.27 19.23
C ASP A 445 -18.64 5.61 18.68
N ALA A 446 -19.71 5.56 17.93
CA ALA A 446 -20.38 6.74 17.39
C ALA A 446 -21.56 7.23 18.28
N GLY A 447 -21.69 6.67 19.48
CA GLY A 447 -22.84 6.90 20.35
C GLY A 447 -24.13 6.27 19.79
N PRO A 448 -25.31 6.79 20.15
CA PRO A 448 -26.57 6.29 19.61
C PRO A 448 -26.61 6.40 18.08
N PRO A 449 -27.12 5.39 17.36
CA PRO A 449 -27.08 5.35 15.89
C PRO A 449 -28.02 6.38 15.22
N GLU A 450 -29.08 6.82 15.89
CA GLU A 450 -30.14 7.63 15.30
C GLU A 450 -29.65 9.01 14.77
N PRO A 451 -28.76 9.75 15.44
CA PRO A 451 -28.22 11.00 14.90
C PRO A 451 -27.40 10.76 13.62
N ALA A 452 -26.56 9.73 13.60
CA ALA A 452 -25.77 9.38 12.43
C ALA A 452 -26.65 8.91 11.26
N GLN A 453 -27.71 8.13 11.52
CA GLN A 453 -28.67 7.68 10.51
C GLN A 453 -29.50 8.84 9.93
N ARG A 454 -29.85 9.85 10.74
CA ARG A 454 -30.51 11.07 10.21
C ARG A 454 -29.56 11.87 9.31
N ALA A 455 -28.29 11.96 9.68
CA ALA A 455 -27.29 12.68 8.89
C ALA A 455 -26.99 11.95 7.56
N TRP A 456 -26.95 10.62 7.59
CA TRP A 456 -26.75 9.80 6.39
C TRP A 456 -27.89 8.77 6.24
N PRO A 457 -28.96 9.09 5.51
CA PRO A 457 -30.06 8.17 5.23
C PRO A 457 -29.55 6.90 4.54
N GLY A 458 -29.99 5.75 5.05
CA GLY A 458 -29.52 4.44 4.56
C GLY A 458 -28.31 3.88 5.32
N LEU A 459 -27.75 4.61 6.31
CA LEU A 459 -26.75 4.07 7.20
C LEU A 459 -27.37 2.97 8.07
N ALA A 460 -26.97 1.71 7.81
CA ALA A 460 -27.49 0.54 8.49
C ALA A 460 -26.47 0.00 9.50
N ALA A 461 -26.94 -0.32 10.71
CA ALA A 461 -26.09 -1.03 11.66
C ALA A 461 -25.74 -2.42 11.08
N THR A 462 -24.50 -2.81 11.28
CA THR A 462 -23.96 -4.09 10.82
C THR A 462 -23.26 -4.82 11.96
N THR A 463 -22.85 -6.06 11.73
CA THR A 463 -22.15 -6.89 12.72
C THR A 463 -20.76 -7.23 12.24
N MET A 464 -19.88 -7.57 13.18
CA MET A 464 -18.52 -8.06 12.88
C MET A 464 -18.58 -9.22 11.88
N ARG A 465 -19.49 -10.16 12.07
CA ARG A 465 -19.69 -11.29 11.16
C ARG A 465 -20.02 -10.86 9.72
N ALA A 466 -20.87 -9.85 9.56
CA ALA A 466 -21.21 -9.35 8.23
C ALA A 466 -20.05 -8.64 7.56
N VAL A 467 -19.27 -7.89 8.34
CA VAL A 467 -18.14 -7.09 7.85
C VAL A 467 -16.90 -7.94 7.56
N ILE A 468 -16.54 -8.89 8.40
CA ILE A 468 -15.32 -9.70 8.25
C ILE A 468 -15.56 -11.21 8.10
N GLY A 469 -16.81 -11.67 8.09
CA GLY A 469 -17.14 -13.07 7.79
C GLY A 469 -17.09 -14.03 8.97
N GLU A 470 -17.02 -13.56 10.23
CA GLU A 470 -17.04 -14.37 11.46
C GLU A 470 -18.17 -14.01 12.41
#